data_dd05e18454cc430c519b0e604a3699a5
#
_entry.id   dd05e18454cc430c519b0e604a3699a5
#
_cell.length_a   1.000
_cell.length_b   1.000
_cell.length_c   1.000
_cell.angle_alpha   90.00
_cell.angle_beta   90.00
_cell.angle_gamma   90.00
#
_symmetry.space_group_name_H-M   'P 1'
#
loop_
_entity.id
_entity.type
_entity.pdbx_description
1 polymer ?
#
loop_
_entity_poly.entity_id
_entity_poly.type
_entity_poly.pdbx_seq_one_letter_code
_entity_poly.pdbx_strand_id
1 'polypeptide(L)'
;FALMQGKGKLSNTDARDLAIEKLRQVGLEDRVADLSPSELSGGMQKRVGLARAIAGNPEIIFFDEPTTGLDPIMADVINDLIVKCREELGITCMTITHDMASVRKIATRVAMLYEGKILWDGAVDQLDDSGSEHVDQFVHGRAQGPIEVAGR
;
A
#
# COMPACT_ATOMS: atom_id res chain seq x y z
N PHE A 1 5.38 -19.19 -7.28
CA PHE A 1 4.77 -20.18 -6.36
C PHE A 1 3.26 -19.97 -6.25
N ALA A 2 2.80 -18.75 -5.95
CA ALA A 2 1.36 -18.44 -5.84
C ALA A 2 0.58 -18.72 -7.15
N LEU A 3 1.16 -18.42 -8.30
CA LEU A 3 0.56 -18.63 -9.62
C LEU A 3 0.49 -20.12 -10.03
N MET A 4 1.27 -20.98 -9.38
CA MET A 4 1.30 -22.42 -9.65
C MET A 4 0.27 -23.22 -8.83
N GLN A 5 -0.38 -22.60 -7.82
CA GLN A 5 -1.35 -23.26 -6.94
C GLN A 5 -2.82 -22.94 -7.27
N GLY A 6 -3.08 -21.98 -8.17
CA GLY A 6 -4.44 -21.63 -8.61
C GLY A 6 -5.05 -22.66 -9.56
N LYS A 7 -6.35 -22.56 -9.82
CA LYS A 7 -7.10 -23.40 -10.76
C LYS A 7 -6.54 -23.26 -12.19
N GLY A 8 -5.61 -24.13 -12.57
CA GLY A 8 -4.92 -24.17 -13.84
C GLY A 8 -3.42 -24.02 -13.59
N LYS A 9 -2.69 -25.15 -13.54
CA LYS A 9 -1.23 -25.14 -13.42
C LYS A 9 -0.65 -24.46 -14.67
N LEU A 10 -0.17 -23.22 -14.51
CA LEU A 10 0.64 -22.56 -15.53
C LEU A 10 1.93 -23.38 -15.73
N SER A 11 2.39 -23.47 -16.97
CA SER A 11 3.76 -23.96 -17.23
C SER A 11 4.78 -23.00 -16.58
N ASN A 12 6.01 -23.45 -16.39
CA ASN A 12 7.08 -22.59 -15.86
C ASN A 12 7.32 -21.37 -16.77
N THR A 13 7.19 -21.54 -18.08
CA THR A 13 7.32 -20.46 -19.08
C THR A 13 6.19 -19.45 -18.93
N ASP A 14 4.93 -19.90 -18.92
CA ASP A 14 3.77 -19.01 -18.79
C ASP A 14 3.78 -18.25 -17.45
N ALA A 15 4.22 -18.91 -16.37
CA ALA A 15 4.33 -18.28 -15.05
C ALA A 15 5.43 -17.20 -15.04
N ARG A 16 6.55 -17.41 -15.77
CA ARG A 16 7.61 -16.43 -15.93
C ARG A 16 7.13 -15.23 -16.74
N ASP A 17 6.47 -15.47 -17.88
CA ASP A 17 5.96 -14.41 -18.74
C ASP A 17 4.93 -13.54 -18.02
N LEU A 18 4.02 -14.16 -17.27
CA LEU A 18 3.07 -13.45 -16.43
C LEU A 18 3.79 -12.65 -15.33
N ALA A 19 4.81 -13.19 -14.69
CA ALA A 19 5.59 -12.45 -13.68
C ALA A 19 6.27 -11.21 -14.28
N ILE A 20 6.88 -11.34 -15.47
CA ILE A 20 7.48 -10.21 -16.20
C ILE A 20 6.42 -9.15 -16.54
N GLU A 21 5.25 -9.57 -17.03
CA GLU A 21 4.14 -8.65 -17.29
C GLU A 21 3.76 -7.86 -16.04
N LYS A 22 3.62 -8.53 -14.89
CA LYS A 22 3.27 -7.85 -13.62
C LYS A 22 4.39 -6.95 -13.11
N LEU A 23 5.66 -7.31 -13.31
CA LEU A 23 6.79 -6.43 -13.01
C LEU A 23 6.74 -5.14 -13.84
N ARG A 24 6.44 -5.23 -15.13
CA ARG A 24 6.26 -4.06 -16.00
C ARG A 24 5.09 -3.17 -15.54
N GLN A 25 3.98 -3.76 -15.09
CA GLN A 25 2.83 -3.01 -14.58
C GLN A 25 3.17 -2.13 -13.38
N VAL A 26 4.16 -2.53 -12.58
CA VAL A 26 4.67 -1.74 -11.44
C VAL A 26 5.94 -0.94 -11.76
N GLY A 27 6.26 -0.76 -13.05
CA GLY A 27 7.37 0.05 -13.51
C GLY A 27 8.75 -0.55 -13.27
N LEU A 28 8.86 -1.89 -13.24
CA LEU A 28 10.13 -2.60 -13.16
C LEU A 28 10.53 -3.17 -14.52
N GLU A 29 11.83 -3.21 -14.78
CA GLU A 29 12.39 -3.79 -16.00
C GLU A 29 12.40 -5.34 -15.94
N ASP A 30 12.37 -5.99 -17.08
CA ASP A 30 12.33 -7.45 -17.22
C ASP A 30 13.48 -8.16 -16.49
N ARG A 31 14.67 -7.54 -16.49
CA ARG A 31 15.86 -8.08 -15.80
C ARG A 31 15.66 -8.31 -14.31
N VAL A 32 14.69 -7.62 -13.70
CA VAL A 32 14.37 -7.78 -12.27
C VAL A 32 13.85 -9.18 -11.97
N ALA A 33 13.27 -9.86 -12.95
CA ALA A 33 12.80 -11.24 -12.83
C ALA A 33 13.93 -12.24 -12.51
N ASP A 34 15.18 -11.88 -12.81
CA ASP A 34 16.37 -12.74 -12.63
C ASP A 34 17.17 -12.36 -11.37
N LEU A 35 16.77 -11.30 -10.65
CA LEU A 35 17.45 -10.85 -9.44
C LEU A 35 16.93 -11.57 -8.20
N SER A 36 17.83 -11.82 -7.26
CA SER A 36 17.46 -12.27 -5.92
C SER A 36 16.93 -11.10 -5.06
N PRO A 37 16.12 -11.36 -4.02
CA PRO A 37 15.61 -10.30 -3.15
C PRO A 37 16.69 -9.42 -2.52
N SER A 38 17.89 -9.94 -2.28
CA SER A 38 19.03 -9.21 -1.72
C SER A 38 19.69 -8.21 -2.69
N GLU A 39 19.42 -8.36 -4.00
CA GLU A 39 19.92 -7.47 -5.04
C GLU A 39 18.95 -6.31 -5.33
N LEU A 40 17.76 -6.32 -4.71
CA LEU A 40 16.74 -5.32 -4.91
C LEU A 40 16.88 -4.17 -3.90
N SER A 41 16.76 -2.93 -4.38
CA SER A 41 16.58 -1.77 -3.48
C SER A 41 15.24 -1.86 -2.71
N GLY A 42 15.11 -1.10 -1.62
CA GLY A 42 13.86 -1.08 -0.84
C GLY A 42 12.62 -0.75 -1.69
N GLY A 43 12.72 0.25 -2.57
CA GLY A 43 11.64 0.61 -3.49
C GLY A 43 11.35 -0.48 -4.53
N MET A 44 12.37 -1.19 -5.01
CA MET A 44 12.17 -2.34 -5.90
C MET A 44 11.49 -3.49 -5.16
N GLN A 45 11.87 -3.78 -3.92
CA GLN A 45 11.24 -4.83 -3.11
C GLN A 45 9.75 -4.55 -2.89
N LYS A 46 9.37 -3.31 -2.57
CA LYS A 46 7.96 -2.90 -2.42
C LYS A 46 7.19 -3.09 -3.73
N ARG A 47 7.76 -2.68 -4.87
CA ARG A 47 7.14 -2.87 -6.20
C ARG A 47 7.02 -4.34 -6.61
N VAL A 48 8.02 -5.17 -6.34
CA VAL A 48 7.93 -6.63 -6.54
C VAL A 48 6.85 -7.24 -5.64
N GLY A 49 6.74 -6.77 -4.39
CA GLY A 49 5.65 -7.16 -3.48
C GLY A 49 4.27 -6.86 -4.07
N LEU A 50 4.10 -5.66 -4.65
CA LEU A 50 2.87 -5.27 -5.33
C LEU A 50 2.61 -6.11 -6.60
N ALA A 51 3.63 -6.32 -7.46
CA ALA A 51 3.50 -7.18 -8.63
C ALA A 51 3.02 -8.58 -8.26
N ARG A 52 3.55 -9.14 -7.15
CA ARG A 52 3.11 -10.41 -6.60
C ARG A 52 1.65 -10.38 -6.14
N ALA A 53 1.23 -9.31 -5.47
CA ALA A 53 -0.13 -9.15 -4.98
C ALA A 53 -1.15 -9.12 -6.13
N ILE A 54 -0.86 -8.38 -7.21
CA ILE A 54 -1.76 -8.27 -8.37
C ILE A 54 -1.69 -9.45 -9.33
N ALA A 55 -0.73 -10.37 -9.18
CA ALA A 55 -0.52 -11.47 -10.12
C ALA A 55 -1.71 -12.45 -10.20
N GLY A 56 -2.46 -12.60 -9.13
CA GLY A 56 -3.65 -13.44 -9.06
C GLY A 56 -4.96 -12.74 -9.46
N ASN A 57 -4.89 -11.50 -9.97
CA ASN A 57 -6.05 -10.66 -10.26
C ASN A 57 -7.05 -10.61 -9.08
N PRO A 58 -6.60 -10.20 -7.89
CA PRO A 58 -7.46 -10.17 -6.71
C PRO A 58 -8.53 -9.09 -6.81
N GLU A 59 -9.65 -9.29 -6.13
CA GLU A 59 -10.68 -8.27 -5.96
C GLU A 59 -10.32 -7.28 -4.84
N ILE A 60 -9.54 -7.73 -3.85
CA ILE A 60 -9.15 -6.93 -2.68
C ILE A 60 -7.65 -7.11 -2.42
N ILE A 61 -6.96 -6.00 -2.13
CA ILE A 61 -5.55 -6.00 -1.65
C ILE A 61 -5.47 -5.26 -0.32
N PHE A 62 -4.75 -5.85 0.62
CA PHE A 62 -4.36 -5.22 1.88
C PHE A 62 -2.90 -4.76 1.79
N PHE A 63 -2.69 -3.47 2.04
CA PHE A 63 -1.36 -2.86 2.14
C PHE A 63 -1.07 -2.56 3.61
N ASP A 64 0.02 -3.09 4.13
CA ASP A 64 0.49 -2.82 5.49
C ASP A 64 1.78 -2.00 5.40
N GLU A 65 1.70 -0.73 5.81
CA GLU A 65 2.80 0.24 5.78
C GLU A 65 3.58 0.25 4.44
N PRO A 66 2.90 0.49 3.30
CA PRO A 66 3.52 0.31 1.99
C PRO A 66 4.68 1.27 1.71
N THR A 67 4.68 2.46 2.31
CA THR A 67 5.68 3.52 2.09
C THR A 67 6.73 3.61 3.18
N THR A 68 6.58 2.86 4.28
CA THR A 68 7.54 2.89 5.41
C THR A 68 8.94 2.48 4.98
N GLY A 69 9.93 3.30 5.38
CA GLY A 69 11.34 3.07 5.06
C GLY A 69 11.77 3.54 3.68
N LEU A 70 10.91 4.24 2.95
CA LEU A 70 11.23 4.86 1.66
C LEU A 70 11.46 6.36 1.82
N ASP A 71 12.28 6.93 0.92
CA ASP A 71 12.35 8.36 0.75
C ASP A 71 11.03 8.92 0.17
N PRO A 72 10.75 10.23 0.30
CA PRO A 72 9.49 10.82 -0.13
C PRO A 72 9.16 10.62 -1.61
N ILE A 73 10.18 10.60 -2.49
CA ILE A 73 9.97 10.42 -3.94
C ILE A 73 9.52 8.98 -4.21
N MET A 74 10.19 8.01 -3.60
CA MET A 74 9.83 6.61 -3.74
C MET A 74 8.50 6.28 -3.07
N ALA A 75 8.18 6.91 -1.95
CA ALA A 75 6.88 6.80 -1.31
C ALA A 75 5.76 7.28 -2.26
N ASP A 76 5.99 8.38 -2.94
CA ASP A 76 5.05 8.92 -3.92
C ASP A 76 4.82 7.98 -5.10
N VAL A 77 5.88 7.35 -5.63
CA VAL A 77 5.79 6.32 -6.67
C VAL A 77 4.95 5.12 -6.21
N ILE A 78 5.11 4.66 -4.96
CA ILE A 78 4.28 3.57 -4.43
C ILE A 78 2.82 3.99 -4.30
N ASN A 79 2.56 5.21 -3.86
CA ASN A 79 1.21 5.76 -3.77
C ASN A 79 0.53 5.82 -5.15
N ASP A 80 1.24 6.25 -6.20
CA ASP A 80 0.73 6.23 -7.58
C ASP A 80 0.35 4.82 -8.03
N LEU A 81 1.16 3.82 -7.68
CA LEU A 81 0.87 2.43 -8.01
C LEU A 81 -0.37 1.89 -7.27
N ILE A 82 -0.60 2.31 -6.01
CA ILE A 82 -1.81 1.96 -5.26
C ILE A 82 -3.04 2.58 -5.92
N VAL A 83 -2.97 3.87 -6.30
CA VAL A 83 -4.04 4.54 -7.04
C VAL A 83 -4.33 3.83 -8.35
N LYS A 84 -3.29 3.47 -9.10
CA LYS A 84 -3.39 2.72 -10.36
C LYS A 84 -4.09 1.36 -10.17
N CYS A 85 -3.77 0.62 -9.11
CA CYS A 85 -4.45 -0.64 -8.79
C CYS A 85 -5.96 -0.43 -8.60
N ARG A 86 -6.35 0.63 -7.91
CA ARG A 86 -7.75 0.97 -7.68
C ARG A 86 -8.45 1.37 -8.98
N GLU A 87 -7.86 2.28 -9.75
CA GLU A 87 -8.54 2.96 -10.87
C GLU A 87 -8.48 2.16 -12.17
N GLU A 88 -7.33 1.58 -12.50
CA GLU A 88 -7.15 0.87 -13.76
C GLU A 88 -7.49 -0.62 -13.65
N LEU A 89 -7.19 -1.25 -12.50
CA LEU A 89 -7.43 -2.67 -12.30
C LEU A 89 -8.75 -2.97 -11.57
N GLY A 90 -9.45 -1.94 -11.07
CA GLY A 90 -10.72 -2.07 -10.36
C GLY A 90 -10.61 -2.81 -9.02
N ILE A 91 -9.41 -2.82 -8.41
CA ILE A 91 -9.13 -3.54 -7.16
C ILE A 91 -9.57 -2.68 -5.97
N THR A 92 -10.27 -3.28 -5.02
CA THR A 92 -10.54 -2.65 -3.73
C THR A 92 -9.26 -2.67 -2.89
N CYS A 93 -8.75 -1.50 -2.51
CA CYS A 93 -7.52 -1.37 -1.73
C CYS A 93 -7.84 -0.97 -0.29
N MET A 94 -7.32 -1.72 0.68
CA MET A 94 -7.31 -1.33 2.08
C MET A 94 -5.86 -1.13 2.54
N THR A 95 -5.55 0.07 3.03
CA THR A 95 -4.19 0.43 3.44
C THR A 95 -4.15 0.78 4.91
N ILE A 96 -3.21 0.18 5.63
CA ILE A 96 -2.85 0.55 7.00
C ILE A 96 -1.58 1.41 6.89
N THR A 97 -1.63 2.63 7.41
CA THR A 97 -0.49 3.54 7.43
C THR A 97 -0.67 4.66 8.45
N HIS A 98 0.43 5.21 8.91
CA HIS A 98 0.48 6.43 9.73
C HIS A 98 0.96 7.65 8.93
N ASP A 99 1.28 7.48 7.64
CA ASP A 99 1.74 8.57 6.78
C ASP A 99 0.56 9.33 6.18
N MET A 100 0.29 10.52 6.71
CA MET A 100 -0.83 11.36 6.29
C MET A 100 -0.70 11.88 4.85
N ALA A 101 0.52 12.02 4.32
CA ALA A 101 0.71 12.37 2.90
C ALA A 101 0.20 11.25 2.00
N SER A 102 0.56 10.00 2.31
CA SER A 102 0.02 8.82 1.62
C SER A 102 -1.50 8.73 1.76
N VAL A 103 -2.04 8.88 3.00
CA VAL A 103 -3.50 8.83 3.22
C VAL A 103 -4.23 9.79 2.31
N ARG A 104 -3.81 11.07 2.26
CA ARG A 104 -4.46 12.10 1.43
C ARG A 104 -4.40 11.79 -0.07
N LYS A 105 -3.37 11.09 -0.52
CA LYS A 105 -3.18 10.75 -1.94
C LYS A 105 -3.99 9.52 -2.36
N ILE A 106 -3.98 8.47 -1.54
CA ILE A 106 -4.53 7.17 -1.95
C ILE A 106 -5.94 6.89 -1.46
N ALA A 107 -6.36 7.48 -0.33
CA ALA A 107 -7.62 7.14 0.28
C ALA A 107 -8.81 7.89 -0.33
N THR A 108 -9.95 7.21 -0.42
CA THR A 108 -11.26 7.83 -0.61
C THR A 108 -12.02 7.92 0.72
N ARG A 109 -11.78 6.96 1.61
CA ARG A 109 -12.37 6.88 2.95
C ARG A 109 -11.28 6.49 3.95
N VAL A 110 -11.35 7.03 5.14
CA VAL A 110 -10.37 6.82 6.20
C VAL A 110 -11.09 6.42 7.49
N ALA A 111 -10.51 5.47 8.21
CA ALA A 111 -10.94 5.11 9.55
C ALA A 111 -9.75 5.24 10.51
N MET A 112 -9.95 5.87 11.66
CA MET A 112 -8.95 5.95 12.71
C MET A 112 -9.16 4.85 13.74
N LEU A 113 -8.16 3.97 13.85
CA LEU A 113 -8.10 2.91 14.85
C LEU A 113 -7.27 3.36 16.05
N TYR A 114 -7.83 3.30 17.24
CA TYR A 114 -7.13 3.59 18.49
C TYR A 114 -7.64 2.66 19.60
N GLU A 115 -6.75 2.08 20.38
CA GLU A 115 -7.07 1.12 21.46
C GLU A 115 -8.06 0.01 21.06
N GLY A 116 -7.89 -0.52 19.85
CA GLY A 116 -8.73 -1.61 19.32
C GLY A 116 -10.14 -1.20 18.89
N LYS A 117 -10.43 0.11 18.79
CA LYS A 117 -11.72 0.64 18.36
C LYS A 117 -11.56 1.63 17.21
N ILE A 118 -12.54 1.63 16.32
CA ILE A 118 -12.66 2.70 15.31
C ILE A 118 -13.27 3.90 16.02
N LEU A 119 -12.46 4.97 16.21
CA LEU A 119 -12.91 6.21 16.85
C LEU A 119 -13.60 7.17 15.89
N TRP A 120 -13.22 7.10 14.62
CA TRP A 120 -13.77 7.94 13.56
C TRP A 120 -13.66 7.21 12.22
N ASP A 121 -14.62 7.44 11.34
CA ASP A 121 -14.55 7.08 9.95
C ASP A 121 -15.25 8.13 9.10
N GLY A 122 -14.69 8.43 7.91
CA GLY A 122 -15.23 9.44 7.02
C GLY A 122 -14.50 9.51 5.69
N ALA A 123 -14.96 10.41 4.83
CA ALA A 123 -14.27 10.71 3.58
C ALA A 123 -12.93 11.41 3.85
N VAL A 124 -11.95 11.21 2.98
CA VAL A 124 -10.59 11.76 3.18
C VAL A 124 -10.58 13.30 3.26
N ASP A 125 -11.46 13.98 2.56
CA ASP A 125 -11.62 15.43 2.58
C ASP A 125 -12.16 15.97 3.90
N GLN A 126 -12.74 15.12 4.75
CA GLN A 126 -13.24 15.47 6.08
C GLN A 126 -12.17 15.31 7.18
N LEU A 127 -10.96 14.87 6.86
CA LEU A 127 -9.91 14.63 7.85
C LEU A 127 -9.57 15.86 8.69
N ASP A 128 -9.46 17.03 8.07
CA ASP A 128 -9.08 18.27 8.73
C ASP A 128 -10.25 18.92 9.50
N ASP A 129 -11.47 18.48 9.21
CA ASP A 129 -12.72 18.94 9.87
C ASP A 129 -13.52 17.75 10.40
N SER A 130 -12.82 16.78 10.97
CA SER A 130 -13.40 15.52 11.47
C SER A 130 -14.29 15.68 12.70
N GLY A 131 -14.17 16.80 13.43
CA GLY A 131 -14.80 17.01 14.73
C GLY A 131 -14.25 16.10 15.85
N SER A 132 -13.19 15.32 15.59
CA SER A 132 -12.56 14.41 16.55
C SER A 132 -11.20 14.94 16.99
N GLU A 133 -11.03 15.20 18.28
CA GLU A 133 -9.76 15.64 18.85
C GLU A 133 -8.62 14.62 18.64
N HIS A 134 -8.93 13.32 18.62
CA HIS A 134 -7.95 12.28 18.35
C HIS A 134 -7.46 12.33 16.90
N VAL A 135 -8.38 12.50 15.94
CA VAL A 135 -8.03 12.65 14.52
C VAL A 135 -7.22 13.92 14.32
N ASP A 136 -7.66 15.05 14.88
CA ASP A 136 -6.96 16.33 14.78
C ASP A 136 -5.53 16.24 15.34
N GLN A 137 -5.36 15.63 16.52
CA GLN A 137 -4.03 15.41 17.10
C GLN A 137 -3.14 14.58 16.19
N PHE A 138 -3.67 13.47 15.67
CA PHE A 138 -2.89 12.52 14.84
C PHE A 138 -2.52 13.12 13.49
N VAL A 139 -3.50 13.70 12.79
CA VAL A 139 -3.32 14.28 11.44
C VAL A 139 -2.30 15.42 11.43
N HIS A 140 -2.30 16.24 12.51
CA HIS A 140 -1.39 17.37 12.64
C HIS A 140 -0.10 17.05 13.41
N GLY A 141 0.08 15.82 13.87
CA GLY A 141 1.30 15.39 14.60
C GLY A 141 1.50 16.15 15.91
N ARG A 142 0.42 16.50 16.62
CA ARG A 142 0.53 17.28 17.87
C ARG A 142 0.92 16.40 19.03
N ALA A 143 1.94 16.82 19.78
CA ALA A 143 2.42 16.08 20.96
C ALA A 143 1.44 16.14 22.15
N GLN A 144 0.54 17.11 22.16
CA GLN A 144 -0.49 17.31 23.21
C GLN A 144 -1.86 16.97 22.61
N GLY A 145 -2.67 16.23 23.37
CA GLY A 145 -4.02 15.83 22.99
C GLY A 145 -4.46 14.55 23.70
N PRO A 146 -5.60 13.98 23.29
CA PRO A 146 -6.19 12.81 23.94
C PRO A 146 -5.39 11.50 23.72
N ILE A 147 -4.52 11.44 22.69
CA ILE A 147 -3.63 10.29 22.48
C ILE A 147 -2.44 10.45 23.42
N GLU A 148 -2.39 9.60 24.46
CA GLU A 148 -1.27 9.61 25.41
C GLU A 148 -0.05 8.90 24.84
N VAL A 149 1.12 9.55 24.96
CA VAL A 149 2.41 8.95 24.59
C VAL A 149 3.00 8.31 25.83
N ALA A 150 3.16 6.98 25.84
CA ALA A 150 3.75 6.27 26.96
C ALA A 150 5.17 6.79 27.24
N GLY A 151 5.43 7.22 28.47
CA GLY A 151 6.76 7.67 28.93
C GLY A 151 6.92 9.18 29.15
N ARG A 152 5.83 9.91 29.27
CA ARG A 152 5.82 11.29 29.82
C ARG A 152 5.27 11.34 31.21
#